data_20cbe53569a5e27bf9e4077e62473cf2
#
_entry.id   20cbe53569a5e27bf9e4077e62473cf2
#
_cell.length_a   1.000
_cell.length_b   1.000
_cell.length_c   1.000
_cell.angle_alpha   90.00
_cell.angle_beta   90.00
_cell.angle_gamma   90.00
#
_symmetry.space_group_name_H-M   'P 1'
#
loop_
_entity.id
_entity.type
_entity.pdbx_description
1 polymer ?
#
loop_
_entity_poly.entity_id
_entity_poly.type
_entity_poly.pdbx_seq_one_letter_code
_entity_poly.pdbx_strand_id
1 'polypeptide(L)'
;MLSIDNGILYGRGVNDDKGPLLAQLYCIKILKDLGYPFLQNVKVIAGGAEETTWHCMEHYFKTHKQPIVGYSPDGNFPIVNGEKGIVTFQIEETIKSDGLIQVNSIKSSPIGYAIPDYVEIVCKCNSIELLDADLASYFTNQEATFVFTGKSALTRNPQKADNALFKMTDFILSKERFFDDAFVKCCKEISNYFMDPYGRDCHFYHEDPDMGKSTIAVFDFVKYQDSYSYKIDLRFDQNHDVNHIQQQIELVLNKHLKVCRTKRALFVDRKDPLIQILSRAYEKICHEKAECI
;
A
#
# COMPACT_ATOMS: atom_id res chain seq x y z
N MET A 1 -23.33 -12.15 8.53
CA MET A 1 -24.53 -12.94 8.23
C MET A 1 -24.90 -12.63 6.79
N LEU A 2 -25.36 -13.58 5.99
CA LEU A 2 -25.84 -13.34 4.63
C LEU A 2 -27.25 -12.77 4.69
N SER A 3 -27.51 -11.70 3.96
CA SER A 3 -28.86 -11.12 3.83
C SER A 3 -29.18 -10.79 2.37
N ILE A 4 -30.47 -10.75 2.05
CA ILE A 4 -30.96 -10.33 0.74
C ILE A 4 -31.91 -9.16 0.96
N ASP A 5 -31.65 -8.06 0.28
CA ASP A 5 -32.53 -6.89 0.27
C ASP A 5 -32.69 -6.38 -1.16
N ASN A 6 -33.94 -6.21 -1.60
CA ASN A 6 -34.30 -5.76 -2.95
C ASN A 6 -33.56 -6.51 -4.09
N GLY A 7 -33.34 -7.82 -3.93
CA GLY A 7 -32.63 -8.66 -4.90
C GLY A 7 -31.09 -8.54 -4.85
N ILE A 8 -30.56 -7.79 -3.91
CA ILE A 8 -29.11 -7.62 -3.68
C ILE A 8 -28.67 -8.51 -2.52
N LEU A 9 -27.61 -9.27 -2.72
CA LEU A 9 -26.97 -10.11 -1.70
C LEU A 9 -25.92 -9.32 -0.92
N TYR A 10 -26.05 -9.28 0.41
CA TYR A 10 -25.09 -8.66 1.32
C TYR A 10 -24.42 -9.72 2.18
N GLY A 11 -23.10 -9.75 2.17
CA GLY A 11 -22.31 -10.69 2.98
C GLY A 11 -20.82 -10.63 2.68
N ARG A 12 -20.00 -11.13 3.61
CA ARG A 12 -18.55 -11.21 3.42
C ARG A 12 -18.20 -12.09 2.22
N GLY A 13 -17.46 -11.53 1.26
CA GLY A 13 -16.98 -12.22 0.07
C GLY A 13 -18.05 -12.51 -0.98
N VAL A 14 -19.23 -11.88 -0.92
CA VAL A 14 -20.28 -12.09 -1.94
C VAL A 14 -19.79 -11.61 -3.30
N ASN A 15 -19.22 -10.43 -3.36
CA ASN A 15 -18.65 -9.83 -4.57
C ASN A 15 -17.17 -10.17 -4.75
N ASP A 16 -16.42 -10.16 -3.66
CA ASP A 16 -14.98 -10.34 -3.59
C ASP A 16 -14.68 -11.58 -2.70
N ASP A 17 -14.50 -12.80 -3.25
CA ASP A 17 -14.58 -13.20 -4.67
C ASP A 17 -15.44 -14.48 -4.85
N LYS A 18 -16.40 -14.81 -3.95
CA LYS A 18 -17.20 -16.04 -4.04
C LYS A 18 -18.17 -16.07 -5.23
N GLY A 19 -18.73 -14.90 -5.59
CA GLY A 19 -19.61 -14.78 -6.75
C GLY A 19 -18.88 -15.14 -8.04
N PRO A 20 -17.80 -14.43 -8.40
CA PRO A 20 -16.97 -14.74 -9.56
C PRO A 20 -16.42 -16.16 -9.58
N LEU A 21 -15.95 -16.69 -8.44
CA LEU A 21 -15.50 -18.09 -8.31
C LEU A 21 -16.60 -19.09 -8.66
N LEU A 22 -17.81 -18.92 -8.12
CA LEU A 22 -18.94 -19.77 -8.43
C LEU A 22 -19.34 -19.66 -9.90
N ALA A 23 -19.31 -18.45 -10.49
CA ALA A 23 -19.59 -18.26 -11.90
C ALA A 23 -18.64 -19.10 -12.78
N GLN A 24 -17.34 -19.13 -12.46
CA GLN A 24 -16.35 -19.95 -13.17
C GLN A 24 -16.67 -21.45 -13.07
N LEU A 25 -17.02 -21.94 -11.89
CA LEU A 25 -17.38 -23.34 -11.69
C LEU A 25 -18.64 -23.71 -12.51
N TYR A 26 -19.64 -22.83 -12.54
CA TYR A 26 -20.86 -23.05 -13.35
C TYR A 26 -20.56 -22.99 -14.85
N CYS A 27 -19.68 -22.09 -15.33
CA CYS A 27 -19.25 -22.07 -16.72
C CYS A 27 -18.63 -23.41 -17.14
N ILE A 28 -17.73 -23.96 -16.34
CA ILE A 28 -17.11 -25.27 -16.62
C ILE A 28 -18.16 -26.38 -16.60
N LYS A 29 -19.09 -26.37 -15.64
CA LYS A 29 -20.20 -27.33 -15.57
C LYS A 29 -21.06 -27.28 -16.82
N ILE A 30 -21.49 -26.09 -17.24
CA ILE A 30 -22.34 -25.90 -18.44
C ILE A 30 -21.61 -26.43 -19.68
N LEU A 31 -20.34 -26.10 -19.88
CA LEU A 31 -19.57 -26.61 -21.02
C LEU A 31 -19.52 -28.15 -21.02
N LYS A 32 -19.32 -28.75 -19.84
CA LYS A 32 -19.32 -30.22 -19.68
C LYS A 32 -20.67 -30.81 -19.98
N ASP A 33 -21.76 -30.25 -19.49
CA ASP A 33 -23.11 -30.72 -19.71
C ASP A 33 -23.55 -30.63 -21.19
N LEU A 34 -23.01 -29.62 -21.89
CA LEU A 34 -23.17 -29.44 -23.34
C LEU A 34 -22.28 -30.38 -24.19
N GLY A 35 -21.45 -31.21 -23.55
CA GLY A 35 -20.54 -32.11 -24.25
C GLY A 35 -19.36 -31.42 -24.95
N TYR A 36 -19.00 -30.21 -24.50
CA TYR A 36 -17.88 -29.49 -25.06
C TYR A 36 -16.55 -30.24 -24.84
N PRO A 37 -15.74 -30.49 -25.86
CA PRO A 37 -14.49 -31.22 -25.71
C PRO A 37 -13.43 -30.36 -25.05
N PHE A 38 -13.04 -30.70 -23.84
CA PHE A 38 -11.86 -30.07 -23.20
C PHE A 38 -10.59 -30.73 -23.76
N LEU A 39 -9.84 -29.97 -24.56
CA LEU A 39 -8.58 -30.41 -25.16
C LEU A 39 -7.40 -30.35 -24.19
N GLN A 40 -7.55 -29.63 -23.08
CA GLN A 40 -6.55 -29.42 -22.05
C GLN A 40 -7.15 -29.64 -20.66
N ASN A 41 -6.30 -29.88 -19.67
CA ASN A 41 -6.71 -29.93 -18.28
C ASN A 41 -7.10 -28.54 -17.79
N VAL A 42 -8.32 -28.39 -17.28
CA VAL A 42 -8.82 -27.18 -16.66
C VAL A 42 -8.76 -27.35 -15.14
N LYS A 43 -8.16 -26.40 -14.44
CA LYS A 43 -8.11 -26.36 -12.97
C LYS A 43 -8.74 -25.08 -12.46
N VAL A 44 -9.55 -25.18 -11.43
CA VAL A 44 -9.98 -24.07 -10.61
C VAL A 44 -9.19 -24.15 -9.29
N ILE A 45 -8.52 -23.07 -8.94
CA ILE A 45 -7.70 -22.98 -7.72
C ILE A 45 -8.32 -21.90 -6.85
N ALA A 46 -8.89 -22.30 -5.72
CA ALA A 46 -9.46 -21.37 -4.73
C ALA A 46 -8.48 -21.22 -3.57
N GLY A 47 -7.87 -20.04 -3.45
CA GLY A 47 -6.95 -19.69 -2.37
C GLY A 47 -7.69 -19.11 -1.17
N GLY A 48 -7.38 -19.58 0.04
CA GLY A 48 -8.03 -19.11 1.28
C GLY A 48 -7.32 -17.94 1.99
N ALA A 49 -6.22 -17.42 1.44
CA ALA A 49 -5.42 -16.38 2.07
C ALA A 49 -5.04 -15.24 1.10
N GLU A 50 -5.85 -15.01 0.07
CA GLU A 50 -5.60 -13.97 -0.94
C GLU A 50 -5.56 -12.59 -0.30
N GLU A 51 -6.56 -12.25 0.49
CA GLU A 51 -6.74 -10.97 1.18
C GLU A 51 -5.72 -10.69 2.30
N THR A 52 -4.82 -11.64 2.57
CA THR A 52 -3.90 -11.53 3.69
C THR A 52 -2.45 -11.76 3.28
N THR A 53 -2.01 -13.02 3.23
CA THR A 53 -0.59 -13.37 3.16
C THR A 53 -0.17 -14.07 1.87
N TRP A 54 -1.09 -14.52 1.06
CA TRP A 54 -0.85 -15.36 -0.14
C TRP A 54 -0.19 -16.72 0.14
N HIS A 55 0.03 -17.10 1.38
CA HIS A 55 0.66 -18.37 1.75
C HIS A 55 -0.01 -19.61 1.15
N CYS A 56 -1.32 -19.56 0.91
CA CYS A 56 -2.06 -20.65 0.26
C CYS A 56 -1.50 -20.92 -1.14
N MET A 57 -1.22 -19.90 -1.94
CA MET A 57 -0.70 -20.03 -3.29
C MET A 57 0.77 -20.43 -3.28
N GLU A 58 1.58 -19.83 -2.41
CA GLU A 58 2.97 -20.23 -2.20
C GLU A 58 3.08 -21.70 -1.80
N HIS A 59 2.23 -22.16 -0.87
CA HIS A 59 2.20 -23.56 -0.45
C HIS A 59 1.77 -24.49 -1.59
N TYR A 60 0.71 -24.13 -2.32
CA TYR A 60 0.19 -24.92 -3.44
C TYR A 60 1.26 -25.13 -4.51
N PHE A 61 1.95 -24.07 -4.94
CA PHE A 61 2.95 -24.15 -6.01
C PHE A 61 4.29 -24.77 -5.61
N LYS A 62 4.51 -25.09 -4.33
CA LYS A 62 5.66 -25.94 -3.93
C LYS A 62 5.53 -27.37 -4.44
N THR A 63 4.32 -27.87 -4.60
CA THR A 63 4.03 -29.27 -4.97
C THR A 63 3.29 -29.42 -6.29
N HIS A 64 2.73 -28.35 -6.80
CA HIS A 64 1.95 -28.34 -8.03
C HIS A 64 2.60 -27.43 -9.09
N LYS A 65 2.65 -27.92 -10.32
CA LYS A 65 3.11 -27.09 -11.44
C LYS A 65 2.15 -25.95 -11.69
N GLN A 66 2.69 -24.80 -12.00
CA GLN A 66 1.90 -23.67 -12.47
C GLN A 66 1.18 -24.01 -13.78
N PRO A 67 -0.04 -23.52 -13.99
CA PRO A 67 -0.72 -23.65 -15.26
C PRO A 67 0.05 -22.89 -16.36
N ILE A 68 -0.07 -23.34 -17.61
CA ILE A 68 0.55 -22.69 -18.76
C ILE A 68 -0.08 -21.31 -18.99
N VAL A 69 -1.41 -21.25 -18.83
CA VAL A 69 -2.21 -20.02 -18.90
C VAL A 69 -3.22 -20.02 -17.77
N GLY A 70 -3.61 -18.85 -17.32
CA GLY A 70 -4.64 -18.70 -16.31
C GLY A 70 -5.10 -17.26 -16.21
N TYR A 71 -6.26 -17.04 -15.63
CA TYR A 71 -6.76 -15.73 -15.26
C TYR A 71 -7.45 -15.80 -13.91
N SER A 72 -7.48 -14.69 -13.20
CA SER A 72 -8.27 -14.51 -11.99
C SER A 72 -9.56 -13.76 -12.35
N PRO A 73 -10.74 -14.21 -11.89
CA PRO A 73 -11.99 -13.48 -12.08
C PRO A 73 -12.12 -12.29 -11.13
N ASP A 74 -11.17 -12.11 -10.23
CA ASP A 74 -11.12 -11.07 -9.22
C ASP A 74 -10.42 -9.81 -9.76
N GLY A 75 -11.13 -9.03 -10.52
CA GLY A 75 -10.59 -7.81 -11.11
C GLY A 75 -11.67 -6.96 -11.78
N ASN A 76 -11.28 -5.77 -12.19
CA ASN A 76 -12.15 -4.88 -12.95
C ASN A 76 -12.30 -5.34 -14.40
N PHE A 77 -13.48 -5.12 -14.97
CA PHE A 77 -13.70 -5.31 -16.40
C PHE A 77 -13.17 -4.09 -17.20
N PRO A 78 -12.82 -4.29 -18.48
CA PRO A 78 -12.85 -5.57 -19.22
C PRO A 78 -11.68 -6.52 -18.92
N ILE A 79 -10.44 -6.05 -18.82
CA ILE A 79 -9.27 -6.91 -18.63
C ILE A 79 -8.20 -6.14 -17.84
N VAL A 80 -7.75 -6.69 -16.73
CA VAL A 80 -6.56 -6.24 -16.02
C VAL A 80 -5.38 -7.07 -16.51
N ASN A 81 -4.51 -6.46 -17.32
CA ASN A 81 -3.34 -7.13 -17.87
C ASN A 81 -2.02 -6.76 -17.18
N GLY A 82 -2.08 -5.81 -16.24
CA GLY A 82 -0.93 -5.39 -15.45
C GLY A 82 -1.28 -5.06 -14.02
N GLU A 83 -0.42 -5.43 -13.08
CA GLU A 83 -0.51 -5.07 -11.69
C GLU A 83 0.87 -4.62 -11.18
N LYS A 84 0.93 -3.41 -10.61
CA LYS A 84 2.18 -2.87 -10.07
C LYS A 84 2.73 -3.75 -8.96
N GLY A 85 4.04 -3.90 -8.96
CA GLY A 85 4.77 -4.46 -7.85
C GLY A 85 4.61 -3.61 -6.59
N ILE A 86 4.84 -4.23 -5.45
CA ILE A 86 4.75 -3.62 -4.14
C ILE A 86 6.05 -3.86 -3.40
N VAL A 87 6.57 -2.83 -2.76
CA VAL A 87 7.54 -2.99 -1.68
C VAL A 87 7.20 -2.02 -0.56
N THR A 88 7.22 -2.52 0.66
CA THR A 88 7.08 -1.70 1.87
C THR A 88 8.36 -1.79 2.66
N PHE A 89 8.98 -0.66 2.91
CA PHE A 89 10.15 -0.54 3.79
C PHE A 89 9.76 0.05 5.12
N GLN A 90 10.43 -0.40 6.17
CA GLN A 90 10.45 0.23 7.48
C GLN A 90 11.76 0.97 7.64
N ILE A 91 11.66 2.22 8.05
CA ILE A 91 12.77 3.10 8.40
C ILE A 91 12.72 3.33 9.89
N GLU A 92 13.87 3.18 10.55
CA GLU A 92 13.99 3.33 12.00
C GLU A 92 15.13 4.27 12.35
N GLU A 93 14.91 5.08 13.41
CA GLU A 93 15.92 5.99 13.94
C GLU A 93 15.99 5.84 15.46
N THR A 94 17.18 5.51 15.97
CA THR A 94 17.40 5.30 17.40
C THR A 94 17.56 6.64 18.11
N ILE A 95 16.89 6.81 19.25
CA ILE A 95 16.99 7.98 20.11
C ILE A 95 18.34 7.92 20.85
N LYS A 96 19.16 8.95 20.66
CA LYS A 96 20.50 9.05 21.26
C LYS A 96 20.58 10.10 22.36
N SER A 97 19.70 11.08 22.30
CA SER A 97 19.64 12.20 23.25
C SER A 97 18.20 12.63 23.41
N ASP A 98 17.85 13.06 24.62
CA ASP A 98 16.53 13.63 24.87
C ASP A 98 16.44 15.07 24.34
N GLY A 99 15.31 15.39 23.73
CA GLY A 99 14.92 16.76 23.47
C GLY A 99 14.39 17.46 24.73
N LEU A 100 14.23 18.76 24.69
CA LEU A 100 13.55 19.51 25.75
C LEU A 100 12.09 19.08 25.87
N ILE A 101 11.46 18.77 24.74
CA ILE A 101 10.16 18.13 24.66
C ILE A 101 10.36 16.64 24.42
N GLN A 102 9.87 15.83 25.34
CA GLN A 102 9.87 14.37 25.24
C GLN A 102 8.58 13.90 24.60
N VAL A 103 8.69 13.14 23.53
CA VAL A 103 7.55 12.49 22.89
C VAL A 103 7.23 11.18 23.63
N ASN A 104 6.07 11.11 24.26
CA ASN A 104 5.62 9.92 25.01
C ASN A 104 5.00 8.87 24.09
N SER A 105 4.14 9.32 23.15
CA SER A 105 3.49 8.44 22.20
C SER A 105 3.13 9.16 20.91
N ILE A 106 3.08 8.37 19.82
CA ILE A 106 2.54 8.79 18.53
C ILE A 106 1.49 7.77 18.13
N LYS A 107 0.29 8.24 17.78
CA LYS A 107 -0.78 7.41 17.26
C LYS A 107 -1.21 7.93 15.91
N SER A 108 -1.42 7.04 14.95
CA SER A 108 -1.95 7.37 13.63
C SER A 108 -3.13 6.48 13.26
N SER A 109 -4.07 7.02 12.49
CA SER A 109 -5.28 6.34 12.02
C SER A 109 -5.56 6.74 10.57
N PRO A 110 -6.11 5.84 9.75
CA PRO A 110 -6.40 4.43 10.01
C PRO A 110 -5.13 3.57 10.10
N ILE A 111 -5.26 2.38 10.71
CA ILE A 111 -4.19 1.39 10.79
C ILE A 111 -4.17 0.55 9.50
N GLY A 112 -3.00 0.06 9.10
CA GLY A 112 -2.82 -0.77 7.92
C GLY A 112 -2.24 0.00 6.74
N TYR A 113 -2.47 -0.49 5.51
CA TYR A 113 -1.93 0.11 4.28
C TYR A 113 -2.79 1.31 3.80
N ALA A 114 -2.98 2.26 4.69
CA ALA A 114 -3.71 3.50 4.44
C ALA A 114 -2.89 4.69 4.92
N ILE A 115 -3.01 5.80 4.20
CA ILE A 115 -2.38 7.07 4.57
C ILE A 115 -3.17 7.67 5.72
N PRO A 116 -2.51 8.08 6.81
CA PRO A 116 -3.19 8.63 7.97
C PRO A 116 -3.89 9.95 7.70
N ASP A 117 -5.15 10.02 8.12
CA ASP A 117 -5.92 11.27 8.19
C ASP A 117 -5.97 11.85 9.60
N TYR A 118 -5.41 11.14 10.57
CA TYR A 118 -5.30 11.56 11.96
C TYR A 118 -3.96 11.13 12.53
N VAL A 119 -3.26 12.06 13.16
CA VAL A 119 -2.03 11.81 13.94
C VAL A 119 -2.14 12.56 15.26
N GLU A 120 -1.88 11.86 16.35
CA GLU A 120 -1.84 12.39 17.72
C GLU A 120 -0.44 12.18 18.29
N ILE A 121 0.16 13.24 18.84
CA ILE A 121 1.41 13.18 19.56
C ILE A 121 1.16 13.63 20.98
N VAL A 122 1.49 12.79 21.96
CA VAL A 122 1.49 13.15 23.37
C VAL A 122 2.92 13.46 23.80
N CYS A 123 3.12 14.66 24.31
CA CYS A 123 4.43 15.17 24.70
C CYS A 123 4.49 15.58 26.18
N LYS A 124 5.70 15.56 26.74
CA LYS A 124 6.00 16.10 28.07
C LYS A 124 7.20 17.07 27.98
N CYS A 125 7.11 18.18 28.73
CA CYS A 125 8.20 19.12 28.91
C CYS A 125 8.30 19.51 30.38
N ASN A 126 9.47 19.25 30.98
CA ASN A 126 9.69 19.58 32.40
C ASN A 126 10.10 21.05 32.60
N SER A 127 10.59 21.71 31.56
CA SER A 127 11.13 23.09 31.58
C SER A 127 10.41 23.95 30.54
N ILE A 128 9.10 24.17 30.75
CA ILE A 128 8.21 24.91 29.83
C ILE A 128 8.71 26.35 29.63
N GLU A 129 9.36 26.93 30.63
CA GLU A 129 9.94 28.29 30.59
C GLU A 129 11.05 28.47 29.55
N LEU A 130 11.60 27.36 29.04
CA LEU A 130 12.60 27.36 27.97
C LEU A 130 11.99 27.28 26.57
N LEU A 131 10.67 27.07 26.47
CA LEU A 131 9.97 27.03 25.19
C LEU A 131 9.65 28.45 24.69
N ASP A 132 9.41 28.58 23.38
CA ASP A 132 8.78 29.78 22.84
C ASP A 132 7.39 29.95 23.46
N ALA A 133 6.94 31.20 23.65
CA ALA A 133 5.65 31.51 24.28
C ALA A 133 4.46 30.83 23.56
N ASP A 134 4.51 30.77 22.23
CA ASP A 134 3.52 30.07 21.41
C ASP A 134 3.49 28.58 21.77
N LEU A 135 4.63 27.90 21.73
CA LEU A 135 4.72 26.47 22.02
C LEU A 135 4.41 26.16 23.49
N ALA A 136 4.85 27.00 24.42
CA ALA A 136 4.56 26.89 25.86
C ALA A 136 3.06 26.91 26.15
N SER A 137 2.28 27.66 25.38
CA SER A 137 0.84 27.78 25.54
C SER A 137 0.04 26.50 25.34
N TYR A 138 0.61 25.52 24.64
CA TYR A 138 0.00 24.17 24.45
C TYR A 138 0.15 23.26 25.67
N PHE A 139 1.08 23.58 26.60
CA PHE A 139 1.38 22.72 27.73
C PHE A 139 0.52 23.05 28.95
N THR A 140 -0.11 22.03 29.52
CA THR A 140 -0.82 22.09 30.81
C THR A 140 -0.25 21.00 31.71
N ASN A 141 0.17 21.37 32.94
CA ASN A 141 0.82 20.44 33.86
C ASN A 141 1.99 19.64 33.24
N GLN A 142 2.81 20.32 32.44
CA GLN A 142 3.96 19.75 31.72
C GLN A 142 3.59 18.78 30.57
N GLU A 143 2.32 18.61 30.22
CA GLU A 143 1.89 17.75 29.12
C GLU A 143 1.20 18.56 28.03
N ALA A 144 1.37 18.12 26.78
CA ALA A 144 0.70 18.64 25.62
C ALA A 144 0.28 17.49 24.70
N THR A 145 -0.86 17.66 24.02
CA THR A 145 -1.29 16.77 22.95
C THR A 145 -1.46 17.58 21.68
N PHE A 146 -0.71 17.20 20.65
CA PHE A 146 -0.82 17.79 19.32
C PHE A 146 -1.59 16.85 18.41
N VAL A 147 -2.57 17.39 17.69
CA VAL A 147 -3.43 16.64 16.77
C VAL A 147 -3.32 17.21 15.37
N PHE A 148 -3.09 16.36 14.40
CA PHE A 148 -3.01 16.69 12.99
C PHE A 148 -4.05 15.89 12.23
N THR A 149 -4.81 16.55 11.37
CA THR A 149 -5.90 15.94 10.62
C THR A 149 -5.70 16.13 9.11
N GLY A 150 -6.19 15.18 8.34
CA GLY A 150 -6.07 15.18 6.90
C GLY A 150 -7.21 14.42 6.21
N LYS A 151 -6.88 13.71 5.14
CA LYS A 151 -7.81 12.86 4.40
C LYS A 151 -7.12 11.55 4.04
N SER A 152 -7.69 10.44 4.47
CA SER A 152 -7.15 9.12 4.17
C SER A 152 -7.36 8.70 2.71
N ALA A 153 -6.41 7.91 2.22
CA ALA A 153 -6.53 7.11 1.02
C ALA A 153 -5.68 5.84 1.19
N LEU A 154 -5.92 4.83 0.35
CA LEU A 154 -5.05 3.67 0.31
C LEU A 154 -3.64 4.07 -0.15
N THR A 155 -2.59 3.44 0.38
CA THR A 155 -1.19 3.73 0.03
C THR A 155 -0.89 3.63 -1.47
N ARG A 156 -1.68 2.85 -2.21
CA ARG A 156 -1.60 2.76 -3.69
C ARG A 156 -2.08 4.02 -4.44
N ASN A 157 -2.77 4.94 -3.76
CA ASN A 157 -3.32 6.16 -4.34
C ASN A 157 -2.92 7.41 -3.52
N PRO A 158 -1.63 7.65 -3.25
CA PRO A 158 -1.19 8.72 -2.35
C PRO A 158 -1.62 10.12 -2.80
N GLN A 159 -1.75 10.33 -4.10
CA GLN A 159 -2.19 11.60 -4.67
C GLN A 159 -3.64 11.98 -4.33
N LYS A 160 -4.43 11.05 -3.76
CA LYS A 160 -5.82 11.29 -3.32
C LYS A 160 -5.94 11.62 -1.83
N ALA A 161 -4.82 11.51 -1.09
CA ALA A 161 -4.76 11.77 0.33
C ALA A 161 -4.34 13.20 0.65
N ASP A 162 -4.67 13.62 1.88
CA ASP A 162 -4.04 14.73 2.59
C ASP A 162 -3.41 14.10 3.85
N ASN A 163 -2.10 13.80 3.77
CA ASN A 163 -1.43 13.00 4.79
C ASN A 163 -1.21 13.81 6.07
N ALA A 164 -1.82 13.41 7.17
CA ALA A 164 -1.67 14.06 8.47
C ALA A 164 -0.22 14.00 9.01
N LEU A 165 0.57 13.00 8.61
CA LEU A 165 1.99 12.92 8.95
C LEU A 165 2.80 14.08 8.34
N PHE A 166 2.43 14.60 7.18
CA PHE A 166 3.14 15.73 6.58
C PHE A 166 2.92 17.01 7.38
N LYS A 167 1.69 17.22 7.87
CA LYS A 167 1.39 18.36 8.76
C LYS A 167 2.11 18.26 10.11
N MET A 168 2.19 17.04 10.65
CA MET A 168 3.02 16.76 11.82
C MET A 168 4.48 17.09 11.54
N THR A 169 5.02 16.63 10.42
CA THR A 169 6.40 16.86 9.99
C THR A 169 6.71 18.37 9.90
N ASP A 170 5.85 19.15 9.24
CA ASP A 170 6.01 20.59 9.10
C ASP A 170 6.01 21.29 10.47
N PHE A 171 5.10 20.91 11.35
CA PHE A 171 5.05 21.43 12.72
C PHE A 171 6.33 21.12 13.49
N ILE A 172 6.78 19.86 13.51
CA ILE A 172 8.00 19.46 14.23
C ILE A 172 9.21 20.18 13.69
N LEU A 173 9.37 20.31 12.37
CA LEU A 173 10.50 21.01 11.76
C LEU A 173 10.50 22.52 12.07
N SER A 174 9.32 23.13 12.21
CA SER A 174 9.20 24.54 12.64
C SER A 174 9.67 24.78 14.08
N LYS A 175 9.74 23.73 14.89
CA LYS A 175 10.11 23.73 16.31
C LYS A 175 11.26 22.76 16.63
N GLU A 176 12.08 22.40 15.63
CA GLU A 176 13.05 21.30 15.69
C GLU A 176 14.00 21.37 16.89
N ARG A 177 14.42 22.57 17.30
CA ARG A 177 15.35 22.78 18.42
C ARG A 177 14.85 22.26 19.79
N PHE A 178 13.55 21.95 19.91
CA PHE A 178 12.96 21.52 21.17
C PHE A 178 12.75 20.00 21.24
N PHE A 179 12.80 19.31 20.10
CA PHE A 179 12.61 17.86 20.02
C PHE A 179 13.95 17.12 19.93
N ASP A 180 13.94 15.83 20.20
CA ASP A 180 15.12 14.98 20.06
C ASP A 180 15.57 14.84 18.60
N ASP A 181 16.87 14.63 18.41
CA ASP A 181 17.48 14.57 17.08
C ASP A 181 16.94 13.43 16.20
N ALA A 182 16.52 12.31 16.80
CA ALA A 182 16.01 11.16 16.07
C ALA A 182 14.63 11.44 15.46
N PHE A 183 13.74 12.09 16.23
CA PHE A 183 12.43 12.50 15.74
C PHE A 183 12.54 13.56 14.63
N VAL A 184 13.38 14.58 14.88
CA VAL A 184 13.66 15.61 13.88
C VAL A 184 14.25 15.02 12.61
N LYS A 185 15.16 14.05 12.73
CA LYS A 185 15.75 13.37 11.58
C LYS A 185 14.71 12.60 10.76
N CYS A 186 13.81 11.84 11.40
CA CYS A 186 12.70 11.19 10.71
C CYS A 186 11.84 12.22 9.94
N CYS A 187 11.52 13.35 10.58
CA CYS A 187 10.75 14.42 9.94
C CYS A 187 11.51 15.04 8.75
N LYS A 188 12.82 15.28 8.87
CA LYS A 188 13.66 15.77 7.77
C LYS A 188 13.70 14.80 6.59
N GLU A 189 13.81 13.50 6.84
CA GLU A 189 13.77 12.48 5.80
C GLU A 189 12.43 12.48 5.07
N ILE A 190 11.32 12.52 5.80
CA ILE A 190 9.97 12.59 5.22
C ILE A 190 9.82 13.86 4.38
N SER A 191 10.21 15.02 4.92
CA SER A 191 10.10 16.32 4.24
C SER A 191 10.93 16.39 2.96
N ASN A 192 12.17 15.90 3.02
CA ASN A 192 13.10 16.04 1.91
C ASN A 192 12.86 15.03 0.79
N TYR A 193 12.33 13.83 1.10
CA TYR A 193 12.36 12.72 0.15
C TYR A 193 11.01 12.07 -0.16
N PHE A 194 9.99 12.26 0.70
CA PHE A 194 8.80 11.42 0.61
C PHE A 194 7.47 12.18 0.57
N MET A 195 7.49 13.51 0.44
CA MET A 195 6.25 14.28 0.30
C MET A 195 5.67 14.23 -1.12
N ASP A 196 6.50 14.10 -2.15
CA ASP A 196 6.02 13.90 -3.51
C ASP A 196 5.45 12.48 -3.68
N PRO A 197 4.14 12.33 -4.02
CA PRO A 197 3.48 11.04 -4.09
C PRO A 197 4.00 10.13 -5.22
N TYR A 198 4.87 10.62 -6.08
CA TYR A 198 5.46 9.89 -7.19
C TYR A 198 6.94 9.55 -6.98
N GLY A 199 7.55 10.03 -5.89
CA GLY A 199 8.92 9.71 -5.49
C GLY A 199 10.01 10.42 -6.29
N ARG A 200 9.76 11.64 -6.79
CA ARG A 200 10.78 12.41 -7.53
C ARG A 200 11.94 12.81 -6.64
N ASP A 201 11.64 13.21 -5.41
CA ASP A 201 12.63 13.73 -4.46
C ASP A 201 13.56 12.63 -3.93
N CYS A 202 13.15 11.37 -3.97
CA CYS A 202 13.99 10.22 -3.62
C CYS A 202 14.52 9.45 -4.85
N HIS A 203 14.46 10.06 -6.04
CA HIS A 203 14.94 9.49 -7.31
C HIS A 203 14.27 8.16 -7.73
N PHE A 204 13.08 7.89 -7.20
CA PHE A 204 12.32 6.68 -7.50
C PHE A 204 11.34 6.87 -8.67
N TYR A 205 11.05 8.10 -9.09
CA TYR A 205 10.06 8.38 -10.12
C TYR A 205 10.37 7.69 -11.45
N HIS A 206 9.38 7.00 -11.97
CA HIS A 206 9.34 6.51 -13.34
C HIS A 206 7.88 6.45 -13.82
N GLU A 207 7.69 6.38 -15.12
CA GLU A 207 6.38 6.28 -15.76
C GLU A 207 6.44 5.25 -16.88
N ASP A 208 5.67 4.20 -16.73
CA ASP A 208 5.54 3.14 -17.74
C ASP A 208 4.32 3.42 -18.61
N PRO A 209 4.40 3.23 -19.94
CA PRO A 209 3.28 3.50 -20.86
C PRO A 209 2.01 2.71 -20.57
N ASP A 210 2.13 1.49 -20.06
CA ASP A 210 1.01 0.59 -19.77
C ASP A 210 0.59 0.65 -18.30
N MET A 211 1.54 0.75 -17.37
CA MET A 211 1.29 0.70 -15.93
C MET A 211 1.24 2.08 -15.26
N GLY A 212 1.60 3.15 -16.00
CA GLY A 212 1.58 4.53 -15.48
C GLY A 212 2.67 4.81 -14.43
N LYS A 213 2.45 5.85 -13.63
CA LYS A 213 3.46 6.41 -12.72
C LYS A 213 3.72 5.53 -11.51
N SER A 214 5.00 5.44 -11.09
CA SER A 214 5.36 4.97 -9.76
C SER A 214 4.65 5.78 -8.67
N THR A 215 4.42 5.18 -7.50
CA THR A 215 3.87 5.92 -6.35
C THR A 215 4.59 5.55 -5.06
N ILE A 216 4.67 6.51 -4.14
CA ILE A 216 5.22 6.33 -2.80
C ILE A 216 4.27 6.94 -1.76
N ALA A 217 4.10 6.26 -0.65
CA ALA A 217 3.26 6.72 0.46
C ALA A 217 3.97 6.52 1.80
N VAL A 218 3.94 7.54 2.64
CA VAL A 218 4.41 7.45 4.04
C VAL A 218 3.24 7.13 4.94
N PHE A 219 3.41 6.18 5.82
CA PHE A 219 2.38 5.76 6.79
C PHE A 219 3.00 5.09 8.01
N ASP A 220 2.16 4.72 9.00
CA ASP A 220 2.52 3.92 10.17
C ASP A 220 3.72 4.49 10.94
N PHE A 221 3.65 5.78 11.30
CA PHE A 221 4.66 6.41 12.14
C PHE A 221 4.37 6.07 13.60
N VAL A 222 5.34 5.44 14.25
CA VAL A 222 5.23 5.00 15.65
C VAL A 222 6.45 5.37 16.46
N LYS A 223 6.27 5.58 17.77
CA LYS A 223 7.35 5.70 18.74
C LYS A 223 7.44 4.42 19.55
N TYR A 224 8.61 3.85 19.60
CA TYR A 224 9.01 2.80 20.53
C TYR A 224 9.78 3.41 21.72
N GLN A 225 10.16 2.59 22.68
CA GLN A 225 10.90 3.06 23.85
C GLN A 225 12.16 3.84 23.45
N ASP A 226 12.98 3.28 22.55
CA ASP A 226 14.30 3.77 22.20
C ASP A 226 14.43 4.20 20.73
N SER A 227 13.32 4.25 19.98
CA SER A 227 13.36 4.59 18.56
C SER A 227 12.05 5.14 18.03
N TYR A 228 12.15 5.81 16.89
CA TYR A 228 11.03 6.13 16.01
C TYR A 228 11.09 5.26 14.77
N SER A 229 9.94 4.89 14.27
CA SER A 229 9.84 4.12 13.03
C SER A 229 8.68 4.61 12.20
N TYR A 230 8.90 4.68 10.88
CA TYR A 230 7.84 4.92 9.91
C TYR A 230 7.99 3.98 8.72
N LYS A 231 6.91 3.82 7.95
CA LYS A 231 6.92 2.97 6.76
C LYS A 231 6.67 3.78 5.50
N ILE A 232 7.29 3.32 4.42
CA ILE A 232 7.00 3.78 3.06
C ILE A 232 6.53 2.59 2.21
N ASP A 233 5.46 2.78 1.45
CA ASP A 233 4.90 1.80 0.52
C ASP A 233 5.08 2.29 -0.91
N LEU A 234 5.76 1.52 -1.74
CA LEU A 234 6.07 1.88 -3.11
C LEU A 234 5.36 0.96 -4.09
N ARG A 235 4.91 1.56 -5.21
CA ARG A 235 4.35 0.84 -6.36
C ARG A 235 5.21 1.08 -7.59
N PHE A 236 5.60 0.00 -8.26
CA PHE A 236 6.53 0.01 -9.38
C PHE A 236 6.08 -0.91 -10.51
N ASP A 237 6.56 -0.66 -11.71
CA ASP A 237 6.25 -1.45 -12.91
C ASP A 237 7.15 -2.69 -13.03
N GLN A 238 6.93 -3.47 -14.09
CA GLN A 238 7.64 -4.73 -14.36
C GLN A 238 9.13 -4.56 -14.69
N ASN A 239 9.60 -3.36 -15.01
CA ASN A 239 10.99 -3.08 -15.38
C ASN A 239 11.89 -2.83 -14.17
N HIS A 240 11.32 -2.75 -12.97
CA HIS A 240 12.01 -2.47 -11.73
C HIS A 240 11.97 -3.68 -10.79
N ASP A 241 13.03 -3.86 -10.04
CA ASP A 241 13.12 -4.88 -9.00
C ASP A 241 13.35 -4.27 -7.61
N VAL A 242 12.94 -5.02 -6.59
CA VAL A 242 12.97 -4.58 -5.20
C VAL A 242 14.37 -4.27 -4.71
N ASN A 243 15.39 -5.04 -5.14
CA ASN A 243 16.77 -4.84 -4.66
C ASN A 243 17.32 -3.52 -5.19
N HIS A 244 17.07 -3.21 -6.46
CA HIS A 244 17.49 -1.95 -7.05
C HIS A 244 16.80 -0.76 -6.38
N ILE A 245 15.47 -0.85 -6.17
CA ILE A 245 14.71 0.19 -5.45
C ILE A 245 15.25 0.37 -4.04
N GLN A 246 15.51 -0.72 -3.32
CA GLN A 246 16.07 -0.68 -1.97
C GLN A 246 17.41 0.05 -1.95
N GLN A 247 18.34 -0.31 -2.84
CA GLN A 247 19.65 0.32 -2.94
C GLN A 247 19.55 1.82 -3.22
N GLN A 248 18.66 2.23 -4.10
CA GLN A 248 18.44 3.66 -4.39
C GLN A 248 17.98 4.43 -3.15
N ILE A 249 16.97 3.92 -2.44
CA ILE A 249 16.45 4.60 -1.24
C ILE A 249 17.48 4.56 -0.10
N GLU A 250 18.20 3.45 0.10
CA GLU A 250 19.28 3.34 1.08
C GLU A 250 20.41 4.35 0.84
N LEU A 251 20.76 4.57 -0.43
CA LEU A 251 21.75 5.56 -0.81
C LEU A 251 21.30 6.99 -0.46
N VAL A 252 20.05 7.33 -0.75
CA VAL A 252 19.46 8.64 -0.46
C VAL A 252 19.40 8.90 1.05
N LEU A 253 18.97 7.90 1.83
CA LEU A 253 18.86 8.02 3.29
C LEU A 253 20.17 7.78 4.04
N ASN A 254 21.18 7.24 3.36
CA ASN A 254 22.44 6.78 3.98
C ASN A 254 22.18 5.84 5.18
N LYS A 255 21.25 4.90 5.02
CA LYS A 255 20.91 3.89 6.04
C LYS A 255 20.33 2.63 5.40
N HIS A 256 20.39 1.53 6.15
CA HIS A 256 19.83 0.26 5.72
C HIS A 256 18.30 0.21 5.99
N LEU A 257 17.55 -0.37 5.04
CA LEU A 257 16.10 -0.51 5.11
C LEU A 257 15.68 -1.94 5.42
N LYS A 258 14.65 -2.07 6.24
CA LYS A 258 14.01 -3.36 6.48
C LYS A 258 12.84 -3.56 5.53
N VAL A 259 12.91 -4.61 4.72
CA VAL A 259 11.78 -5.02 3.87
C VAL A 259 10.69 -5.67 4.72
N CYS A 260 9.50 -5.10 4.71
CA CYS A 260 8.34 -5.61 5.43
C CYS A 260 7.39 -6.41 4.55
N ARG A 261 7.25 -6.01 3.29
CA ARG A 261 6.37 -6.64 2.32
C ARG A 261 6.95 -6.47 0.92
N THR A 262 6.77 -7.49 0.09
CA THR A 262 7.11 -7.40 -1.34
C THR A 262 6.13 -8.22 -2.17
N LYS A 263 5.80 -7.72 -3.36
CA LYS A 263 5.07 -8.41 -4.42
C LYS A 263 5.67 -7.97 -5.76
N ARG A 264 6.00 -8.92 -6.62
CA ARG A 264 6.49 -8.60 -7.96
C ARG A 264 5.39 -7.96 -8.79
N ALA A 265 5.77 -7.06 -9.70
CA ALA A 265 4.85 -6.59 -10.72
C ALA A 265 4.46 -7.76 -11.65
N LEU A 266 3.20 -7.75 -12.08
CA LEU A 266 2.69 -8.64 -13.12
C LEU A 266 2.36 -7.80 -14.34
N PHE A 267 2.80 -8.26 -15.52
CA PHE A 267 2.41 -7.64 -16.77
C PHE A 267 2.30 -8.70 -17.87
N VAL A 268 1.23 -8.63 -18.64
CA VAL A 268 0.99 -9.47 -19.82
C VAL A 268 0.75 -8.54 -21.01
N ASP A 269 1.57 -8.68 -22.06
CA ASP A 269 1.45 -7.85 -23.26
C ASP A 269 0.05 -7.95 -23.85
N ARG A 270 -0.48 -6.83 -24.29
CA ARG A 270 -1.82 -6.75 -24.96
C ARG A 270 -1.92 -7.64 -26.19
N LYS A 271 -0.79 -7.98 -26.83
CA LYS A 271 -0.69 -8.89 -27.98
C LYS A 271 -0.64 -10.36 -27.60
N ASP A 272 -0.54 -10.67 -26.30
CA ASP A 272 -0.55 -12.07 -25.85
C ASP A 272 -1.83 -12.78 -26.30
N PRO A 273 -1.74 -14.03 -26.78
CA PRO A 273 -2.89 -14.78 -27.22
C PRO A 273 -4.03 -14.89 -26.21
N LEU A 274 -3.71 -14.98 -24.91
CA LEU A 274 -4.73 -15.01 -23.84
C LEU A 274 -5.50 -13.69 -23.78
N ILE A 275 -4.78 -12.56 -23.76
CA ILE A 275 -5.40 -11.22 -23.73
C ILE A 275 -6.29 -11.02 -24.99
N GLN A 276 -5.83 -11.43 -26.16
CA GLN A 276 -6.58 -11.34 -27.40
C GLN A 276 -7.84 -12.21 -27.40
N ILE A 277 -7.80 -13.39 -26.78
CA ILE A 277 -8.98 -14.28 -26.64
C ILE A 277 -9.98 -13.64 -25.67
N LEU A 278 -9.53 -13.17 -24.52
CA LEU A 278 -10.40 -12.53 -23.53
C LEU A 278 -11.04 -11.23 -24.07
N SER A 279 -10.28 -10.41 -24.80
CA SER A 279 -10.79 -9.20 -25.46
C SER A 279 -11.91 -9.52 -26.43
N ARG A 280 -11.68 -10.48 -27.33
CA ARG A 280 -12.73 -10.90 -28.31
C ARG A 280 -13.97 -11.49 -27.62
N ALA A 281 -13.79 -12.22 -26.53
CA ALA A 281 -14.91 -12.76 -25.76
C ALA A 281 -15.75 -11.65 -25.12
N TYR A 282 -15.10 -10.67 -24.52
CA TYR A 282 -15.74 -9.49 -23.94
C TYR A 282 -16.50 -8.69 -25.00
N GLU A 283 -15.83 -8.32 -26.08
CA GLU A 283 -16.42 -7.52 -27.18
C GLU A 283 -17.65 -8.20 -27.81
N LYS A 284 -17.58 -9.53 -27.95
CA LYS A 284 -18.70 -10.32 -28.49
C LYS A 284 -19.94 -10.30 -27.57
N ILE A 285 -19.73 -10.25 -26.25
CA ILE A 285 -20.84 -10.33 -25.27
C ILE A 285 -21.34 -8.94 -24.90
N CYS A 286 -20.44 -8.01 -24.66
CA CYS A 286 -20.78 -6.66 -24.18
C CYS A 286 -21.04 -5.66 -25.32
N HIS A 287 -20.64 -6.00 -26.56
CA HIS A 287 -20.70 -5.11 -27.73
C HIS A 287 -19.93 -3.78 -27.54
N GLU A 288 -18.91 -3.81 -26.69
CA GLU A 288 -18.03 -2.70 -26.38
C GLU A 288 -16.58 -3.12 -26.60
N LYS A 289 -15.71 -2.16 -26.92
CA LYS A 289 -14.27 -2.43 -27.07
C LYS A 289 -13.66 -2.83 -25.73
N ALA A 290 -12.88 -3.91 -25.74
CA ALA A 290 -12.12 -4.33 -24.57
C ALA A 290 -10.87 -3.45 -24.43
N GLU A 291 -10.85 -2.62 -23.40
CA GLU A 291 -9.66 -1.87 -23.03
C GLU A 291 -8.94 -2.59 -21.88
N CYS A 292 -7.62 -2.74 -22.02
CA CYS A 292 -6.77 -3.24 -20.92
C CYS A 292 -6.56 -2.12 -19.89
N ILE A 293 -6.65 -2.50 -18.63
CA ILE A 293 -6.54 -1.59 -17.47
C ILE A 293 -5.23 -1.92 -16.74
#